data_558bab9bd36e9a8d2d5bd7fe0041554b
#
_entry.id   558bab9bd36e9a8d2d5bd7fe0041554b
#
_cell.length_a   1.000
_cell.length_b   1.000
_cell.length_c   1.000
_cell.angle_alpha   90.00
_cell.angle_beta   90.00
_cell.angle_gamma   90.00
#
_symmetry.space_group_name_H-M   'P 1'
#
loop_
_entity.id
_entity.type
_entity.pdbx_description
1 polymer ?
#
loop_
_entity_poly.entity_id
_entity_poly.type
_entity_poly.pdbx_seq_one_letter_code
_entity_poly.pdbx_strand_id
1 'polypeptide(L)'
;MSDMPTVRGKLTADRNLSDLTWLRVGGAADWVFQPADIDDLAAFLRALPENIDVFPMGVGSNLIVRDGGMRAVVIRLGRGFNGIQVDGSRVIAGAAALDAHVARKAAEAGVDLTFLRTIPGAVGGGVCMNAGCYGTYVADVFVSAKAVTRQGKIVTLTAEDLKFGYRQSELPVGWVLVEATFEGASGQPDDL
;
A
#
# COMPACT_ATOMS: atom_id res chain seq x y z
N MET A 1 -9.08 -21.24 -19.10
CA MET A 1 -8.74 -19.95 -18.50
C MET A 1 -9.97 -19.54 -17.74
N SER A 2 -9.90 -19.37 -16.42
CA SER A 2 -11.04 -18.87 -15.66
C SER A 2 -11.36 -17.45 -16.13
N ASP A 3 -12.66 -17.20 -16.43
CA ASP A 3 -13.11 -15.86 -16.78
C ASP A 3 -12.81 -14.90 -15.61
N MET A 4 -11.95 -13.92 -15.86
CA MET A 4 -11.62 -12.89 -14.87
C MET A 4 -12.81 -11.93 -14.71
N PRO A 5 -13.04 -11.39 -13.49
CA PRO A 5 -14.10 -10.42 -13.27
C PRO A 5 -13.96 -9.18 -14.17
N THR A 6 -15.09 -8.62 -14.57
CA THR A 6 -15.14 -7.33 -15.29
C THR A 6 -14.70 -6.20 -14.36
N VAL A 7 -13.89 -5.27 -14.85
CA VAL A 7 -13.32 -4.15 -14.10
C VAL A 7 -13.57 -2.81 -14.81
N ARG A 8 -13.57 -1.72 -14.06
CA ARG A 8 -13.55 -0.35 -14.61
C ARG A 8 -12.13 0.15 -14.81
N GLY A 9 -11.21 -0.32 -13.98
CA GLY A 9 -9.78 -0.05 -14.08
C GLY A 9 -9.11 -0.84 -15.20
N LYS A 10 -7.83 -1.11 -15.05
CA LYS A 10 -7.04 -1.83 -16.06
C LYS A 10 -6.64 -3.20 -15.55
N LEU A 11 -7.04 -4.25 -16.24
CA LEU A 11 -6.61 -5.63 -16.04
C LEU A 11 -5.72 -6.07 -17.21
N THR A 12 -4.52 -6.54 -16.93
CA THR A 12 -3.54 -6.93 -17.95
C THR A 12 -3.04 -8.34 -17.68
N ALA A 13 -3.23 -9.25 -18.62
CA ALA A 13 -2.73 -10.62 -18.54
C ALA A 13 -1.23 -10.68 -18.88
N ASP A 14 -0.55 -11.67 -18.34
CA ASP A 14 0.85 -12.00 -18.62
C ASP A 14 1.77 -10.76 -18.60
N ARG A 15 1.62 -9.95 -17.54
CA ARG A 15 2.30 -8.66 -17.43
C ARG A 15 3.69 -8.83 -16.81
N ASN A 16 4.73 -8.56 -17.59
CA ASN A 16 6.10 -8.53 -17.09
C ASN A 16 6.24 -7.50 -15.96
N LEU A 17 6.87 -7.88 -14.84
CA LEU A 17 7.00 -7.08 -13.63
C LEU A 17 8.35 -6.34 -13.51
N SER A 18 9.31 -6.63 -14.39
CA SER A 18 10.66 -6.08 -14.26
C SER A 18 10.71 -4.55 -14.27
N ASP A 19 9.88 -3.88 -15.10
CA ASP A 19 9.78 -2.42 -15.14
C ASP A 19 9.00 -1.82 -13.96
N LEU A 20 8.37 -2.66 -13.14
CA LEU A 20 7.62 -2.28 -11.95
C LEU A 20 8.39 -2.49 -10.64
N THR A 21 9.56 -3.11 -10.68
CA THR A 21 10.46 -3.32 -9.53
C THR A 21 11.65 -2.37 -9.58
N TRP A 22 12.20 -2.02 -8.43
CA TRP A 22 13.38 -1.15 -8.35
C TRP A 22 14.62 -1.82 -8.93
N LEU A 23 14.77 -3.12 -8.73
CA LEU A 23 15.91 -3.87 -9.29
C LEU A 23 15.81 -4.12 -10.79
N ARG A 24 14.67 -3.75 -11.41
CA ARG A 24 14.42 -3.94 -12.85
C ARG A 24 14.56 -5.39 -13.30
N VAL A 25 14.26 -6.34 -12.43
CA VAL A 25 14.24 -7.78 -12.70
C VAL A 25 12.88 -8.38 -12.36
N GLY A 26 12.59 -9.54 -12.93
CA GLY A 26 11.41 -10.36 -12.63
C GLY A 26 10.64 -10.77 -13.87
N GLY A 27 10.02 -11.94 -13.78
CA GLY A 27 9.12 -12.48 -14.79
C GLY A 27 7.74 -11.85 -14.73
N ALA A 28 6.79 -12.42 -15.50
CA ALA A 28 5.43 -11.92 -15.60
C ALA A 28 4.56 -12.37 -14.41
N ALA A 29 3.58 -11.54 -14.05
CA ALA A 29 2.43 -11.97 -13.26
C ALA A 29 1.35 -12.52 -14.19
N ASP A 30 0.60 -13.54 -13.77
CA ASP A 30 -0.55 -14.03 -14.54
C ASP A 30 -1.50 -12.88 -14.86
N TRP A 31 -1.72 -11.98 -13.90
CA TRP A 31 -2.51 -10.77 -14.08
C TRP A 31 -1.97 -9.61 -13.25
N VAL A 32 -2.07 -8.40 -13.79
CA VAL A 32 -1.91 -7.15 -13.03
C VAL A 32 -3.21 -6.36 -13.12
N PHE A 33 -3.80 -6.08 -11.96
CA PHE A 33 -5.00 -5.25 -11.86
C PHE A 33 -4.65 -3.88 -11.26
N GLN A 34 -5.04 -2.83 -11.97
CA GLN A 34 -4.99 -1.44 -11.52
C GLN A 34 -6.42 -0.94 -11.35
N PRO A 35 -6.98 -0.97 -10.14
CA PRO A 35 -8.35 -0.54 -9.91
C PRO A 35 -8.53 0.97 -10.16
N ALA A 36 -9.70 1.34 -10.66
CA ALA A 36 -10.07 2.73 -10.86
C ALA A 36 -10.27 3.46 -9.51
N ASP A 37 -10.91 2.79 -8.58
CA ASP A 37 -11.20 3.26 -7.22
C ASP A 37 -11.44 2.08 -6.26
N ILE A 38 -11.81 2.40 -5.01
CA ILE A 38 -12.02 1.39 -3.97
C ILE A 38 -13.21 0.46 -4.27
N ASP A 39 -14.26 0.97 -4.92
CA ASP A 39 -15.45 0.17 -5.25
C ASP A 39 -15.13 -0.84 -6.36
N ASP A 40 -14.33 -0.45 -7.34
CA ASP A 40 -13.82 -1.33 -8.39
C ASP A 40 -12.93 -2.44 -7.82
N LEU A 41 -12.04 -2.09 -6.88
CA LEU A 41 -11.22 -3.05 -6.15
C LEU A 41 -12.08 -4.04 -5.34
N ALA A 42 -13.06 -3.52 -4.60
CA ALA A 42 -13.95 -4.33 -3.77
C ALA A 42 -14.81 -5.28 -4.61
N ALA A 43 -15.36 -4.79 -5.72
CA ALA A 43 -16.16 -5.61 -6.64
C ALA A 43 -15.30 -6.72 -7.28
N PHE A 44 -14.08 -6.38 -7.71
CA PHE A 44 -13.14 -7.32 -8.28
C PHE A 44 -12.77 -8.44 -7.31
N LEU A 45 -12.34 -8.08 -6.07
CA LEU A 45 -11.95 -9.06 -5.06
C LEU A 45 -13.10 -9.97 -4.66
N ARG A 46 -14.33 -9.44 -4.58
CA ARG A 46 -15.53 -10.22 -4.27
C ARG A 46 -15.85 -11.26 -5.34
N ALA A 47 -15.63 -10.91 -6.61
CA ALA A 47 -15.95 -11.77 -7.76
C ALA A 47 -14.79 -12.71 -8.14
N LEU A 48 -13.57 -12.44 -7.67
CA LEU A 48 -12.39 -13.23 -7.99
C LEU A 48 -12.47 -14.60 -7.29
N PRO A 49 -12.30 -15.73 -8.00
CA PRO A 49 -12.28 -17.07 -7.40
C PRO A 49 -11.28 -17.19 -6.25
N GLU A 50 -11.65 -17.89 -5.16
CA GLU A 50 -10.83 -17.99 -3.95
C GLU A 50 -9.48 -18.70 -4.17
N ASN A 51 -9.43 -19.60 -5.15
CA ASN A 51 -8.19 -20.32 -5.52
C ASN A 51 -7.19 -19.48 -6.34
N ILE A 52 -7.51 -18.22 -6.63
CA ILE A 52 -6.57 -17.30 -7.29
C ILE A 52 -5.93 -16.43 -6.23
N ASP A 53 -4.62 -16.52 -6.13
CA ASP A 53 -3.83 -15.71 -5.19
C ASP A 53 -3.86 -14.22 -5.55
N VAL A 54 -3.88 -13.38 -4.53
CA VAL A 54 -3.83 -11.92 -4.64
C VAL A 54 -2.57 -11.41 -3.96
N PHE A 55 -1.79 -10.60 -4.69
CA PHE A 55 -0.56 -9.99 -4.20
C PHE A 55 -0.61 -8.46 -4.35
N PRO A 56 -0.84 -7.70 -3.27
CA PRO A 56 -0.72 -6.24 -3.31
C PRO A 56 0.74 -5.83 -3.53
N MET A 57 0.98 -4.96 -4.53
CA MET A 57 2.31 -4.48 -4.88
C MET A 57 2.32 -2.95 -4.91
N GLY A 58 3.21 -2.36 -4.14
CA GLY A 58 3.50 -0.92 -4.18
C GLY A 58 4.48 -0.57 -5.30
N VAL A 59 5.46 0.28 -5.00
CA VAL A 59 6.47 0.72 -5.97
C VAL A 59 7.60 -0.30 -6.21
N GLY A 60 7.53 -1.48 -5.57
CA GLY A 60 8.49 -2.56 -5.79
C GLY A 60 9.89 -2.31 -5.24
N SER A 61 10.03 -1.41 -4.25
CA SER A 61 11.33 -1.04 -3.65
C SER A 61 11.90 -2.13 -2.73
N ASN A 62 11.03 -2.97 -2.14
CA ASN A 62 11.41 -4.07 -1.24
C ASN A 62 10.92 -5.41 -1.79
N LEU A 63 11.01 -5.59 -3.10
CA LEU A 63 10.50 -6.78 -3.78
C LEU A 63 11.49 -7.26 -4.83
N ILE A 64 11.79 -8.56 -4.79
CA ILE A 64 12.51 -9.28 -5.84
C ILE A 64 11.55 -10.31 -6.44
N VAL A 65 11.20 -10.11 -7.70
CA VAL A 65 10.43 -11.09 -8.46
C VAL A 65 11.41 -11.97 -9.23
N ARG A 66 11.27 -13.29 -9.11
CA ARG A 66 12.10 -14.25 -9.86
C ARG A 66 11.65 -14.34 -11.31
N ASP A 67 12.50 -14.87 -12.19
CA ASP A 67 12.25 -15.02 -13.64
C ASP A 67 10.98 -15.83 -13.95
N GLY A 68 10.62 -16.79 -13.09
CA GLY A 68 9.38 -17.56 -13.20
C GLY A 68 8.10 -16.75 -12.99
N GLY A 69 8.21 -15.50 -12.56
CA GLY A 69 7.07 -14.60 -12.36
C GLY A 69 6.22 -14.94 -11.13
N MET A 70 4.96 -14.54 -11.17
CA MET A 70 4.00 -14.71 -10.07
C MET A 70 2.70 -15.33 -10.57
N ARG A 71 2.32 -16.48 -10.00
CA ARG A 71 1.04 -17.16 -10.26
C ARG A 71 -0.08 -16.54 -9.41
N ALA A 72 -0.36 -15.27 -9.66
CA ALA A 72 -1.27 -14.46 -8.87
C ALA A 72 -1.87 -13.31 -9.68
N VAL A 73 -2.90 -12.68 -9.13
CA VAL A 73 -3.30 -11.33 -9.52
C VAL A 73 -2.51 -10.34 -8.66
N VAL A 74 -1.61 -9.60 -9.29
CA VAL A 74 -0.91 -8.48 -8.66
C VAL A 74 -1.81 -7.26 -8.66
N ILE A 75 -2.16 -6.75 -7.48
CA ILE A 75 -2.93 -5.52 -7.32
C ILE A 75 -1.97 -4.34 -7.21
N ARG A 76 -2.03 -3.42 -8.16
CA ARG A 76 -1.23 -2.21 -8.16
C ARG A 76 -2.11 -0.98 -8.08
N LEU A 77 -2.17 -0.35 -6.94
CA LEU A 77 -2.97 0.86 -6.72
C LEU A 77 -2.39 2.04 -7.52
N GLY A 78 -3.28 2.80 -8.15
CA GLY A 78 -2.95 3.95 -8.99
C GLY A 78 -3.23 5.28 -8.30
N ARG A 79 -3.38 6.33 -9.13
CA ARG A 79 -3.58 7.73 -8.67
C ARG A 79 -4.82 7.93 -7.80
N GLY A 80 -5.86 7.09 -7.94
CA GLY A 80 -7.05 7.14 -7.09
C GLY A 80 -6.79 6.84 -5.60
N PHE A 81 -5.58 6.32 -5.28
CA PHE A 81 -5.20 5.90 -3.93
C PHE A 81 -3.95 6.63 -3.41
N ASN A 82 -3.60 7.79 -3.95
CA ASN A 82 -2.39 8.53 -3.56
C ASN A 82 -2.68 9.91 -2.95
N GLY A 83 -3.95 10.19 -2.59
CA GLY A 83 -4.33 11.42 -1.90
C GLY A 83 -3.63 11.53 -0.55
N ILE A 84 -3.31 12.77 -0.15
CA ILE A 84 -2.74 13.06 1.17
C ILE A 84 -3.49 14.27 1.72
N GLN A 85 -4.05 14.13 2.91
CA GLN A 85 -4.78 15.17 3.64
C GLN A 85 -4.16 15.31 5.03
N VAL A 86 -4.07 16.56 5.52
CA VAL A 86 -3.61 16.86 6.89
C VAL A 86 -4.76 17.53 7.61
N ASP A 87 -5.06 17.03 8.82
CA ASP A 87 -6.09 17.55 9.72
C ASP A 87 -5.53 17.60 11.15
N GLY A 88 -5.13 18.78 11.59
CA GLY A 88 -4.43 18.98 12.85
C GLY A 88 -3.12 18.18 12.89
N SER A 89 -2.95 17.31 13.89
CA SER A 89 -1.80 16.41 14.04
C SER A 89 -1.89 15.14 13.18
N ARG A 90 -3.02 14.94 12.49
CA ARG A 90 -3.28 13.71 11.72
C ARG A 90 -3.02 13.89 10.25
N VAL A 91 -2.43 12.88 9.65
CA VAL A 91 -2.17 12.78 8.21
C VAL A 91 -2.86 11.53 7.68
N ILE A 92 -3.81 11.73 6.76
CA ILE A 92 -4.53 10.66 6.07
C ILE A 92 -3.91 10.51 4.69
N ALA A 93 -3.36 9.35 4.40
CA ALA A 93 -2.64 9.10 3.16
C ALA A 93 -3.14 7.82 2.48
N GLY A 94 -3.43 7.91 1.19
CA GLY A 94 -3.74 6.75 0.36
C GLY A 94 -2.54 5.79 0.28
N ALA A 95 -2.81 4.49 0.21
CA ALA A 95 -1.78 3.46 0.26
C ALA A 95 -0.78 3.51 -0.91
N ALA A 96 -1.12 4.17 -2.02
CA ALA A 96 -0.22 4.41 -3.15
C ALA A 96 0.56 5.73 -3.04
N ALA A 97 0.33 6.56 -2.01
CA ALA A 97 1.12 7.76 -1.77
C ALA A 97 2.56 7.36 -1.42
N LEU A 98 3.53 8.06 -1.99
CA LEU A 98 4.94 7.84 -1.67
C LEU A 98 5.25 8.37 -0.26
N ASP A 99 5.98 7.59 0.53
CA ASP A 99 6.34 7.94 1.90
C ASP A 99 7.03 9.31 1.99
N ALA A 100 7.94 9.61 1.07
CA ALA A 100 8.60 10.92 0.98
C ALA A 100 7.64 12.09 0.68
N HIS A 101 6.55 11.85 -0.05
CA HIS A 101 5.54 12.88 -0.30
C HIS A 101 4.65 13.11 0.93
N VAL A 102 4.37 12.04 1.70
CA VAL A 102 3.64 12.14 2.97
C VAL A 102 4.48 12.95 3.97
N ALA A 103 5.76 12.60 4.14
CA ALA A 103 6.68 13.34 5.01
C ALA A 103 6.71 14.83 4.69
N ARG A 104 6.88 15.19 3.40
CA ARG A 104 6.91 16.58 2.96
C ARG A 104 5.62 17.33 3.28
N LYS A 105 4.45 16.73 2.93
CA LYS A 105 3.15 17.38 3.19
C LYS A 105 2.86 17.52 4.67
N ALA A 106 3.26 16.56 5.48
CA ALA A 106 3.15 16.63 6.93
C ALA A 106 4.02 17.77 7.49
N ALA A 107 5.28 17.87 7.08
CA ALA A 107 6.21 18.92 7.49
C ALA A 107 5.71 20.33 7.11
N GLU A 108 5.21 20.53 5.89
CA GLU A 108 4.58 21.77 5.44
C GLU A 108 3.43 22.23 6.36
N ALA A 109 2.78 21.28 7.06
CA ALA A 109 1.71 21.55 8.02
C ALA A 109 2.18 21.51 9.49
N GLY A 110 3.48 21.38 9.75
CA GLY A 110 4.04 21.31 11.10
C GLY A 110 3.78 20.00 11.82
N VAL A 111 3.63 18.88 11.09
CA VAL A 111 3.46 17.53 11.65
C VAL A 111 4.72 16.71 11.37
N ASP A 112 5.35 16.21 12.42
CA ASP A 112 6.58 15.42 12.28
C ASP A 112 6.28 13.97 11.87
N LEU A 113 6.47 13.70 10.60
CA LEU A 113 6.56 12.37 9.99
C LEU A 113 7.85 12.26 9.14
N THR A 114 8.89 12.98 9.54
CA THR A 114 10.14 13.13 8.76
C THR A 114 10.87 11.82 8.52
N PHE A 115 10.72 10.82 9.42
CA PHE A 115 11.31 9.50 9.23
C PHE A 115 10.85 8.82 7.92
N LEU A 116 9.64 9.14 7.41
CA LEU A 116 9.13 8.60 6.15
C LEU A 116 9.91 9.11 4.93
N ARG A 117 10.59 10.26 5.05
CA ARG A 117 11.27 10.90 3.90
C ARG A 117 12.31 9.99 3.23
N THR A 118 13.01 9.19 4.01
CA THR A 118 14.10 8.33 3.54
C THR A 118 13.67 6.90 3.28
N ILE A 119 12.41 6.56 3.58
CA ILE A 119 11.87 5.24 3.27
C ILE A 119 11.48 5.18 1.79
N PRO A 120 12.15 4.33 1.00
CA PRO A 120 11.90 4.25 -0.44
C PRO A 120 10.66 3.40 -0.73
N GLY A 121 9.47 3.92 -0.48
CA GLY A 121 8.25 3.13 -0.54
C GLY A 121 7.01 3.94 -0.80
N ALA A 122 5.89 3.27 -0.60
CA ALA A 122 4.57 3.85 -0.53
C ALA A 122 3.88 3.38 0.76
N VAL A 123 2.96 4.17 1.27
CA VAL A 123 2.26 4.01 2.55
C VAL A 123 1.79 2.56 2.79
N GLY A 124 1.15 1.91 1.79
CA GLY A 124 0.67 0.53 1.95
C GLY A 124 1.80 -0.46 2.27
N GLY A 125 2.94 -0.35 1.58
CA GLY A 125 4.13 -1.15 1.86
C GLY A 125 4.77 -0.80 3.19
N GLY A 126 4.82 0.50 3.53
CA GLY A 126 5.33 1.00 4.80
C GLY A 126 4.57 0.43 6.00
N VAL A 127 3.23 0.41 5.94
CA VAL A 127 2.38 -0.21 6.97
C VAL A 127 2.58 -1.72 7.04
N CYS A 128 2.55 -2.43 5.90
CA CYS A 128 2.75 -3.88 5.87
C CYS A 128 4.08 -4.31 6.49
N MET A 129 5.13 -3.54 6.26
CA MET A 129 6.48 -3.84 6.72
C MET A 129 6.83 -3.19 8.06
N ASN A 130 5.90 -2.49 8.72
CA ASN A 130 6.24 -1.64 9.85
C ASN A 130 7.55 -0.89 9.59
N ALA A 131 7.59 -0.17 8.47
CA ALA A 131 8.80 0.46 8.01
C ALA A 131 9.29 1.48 9.03
N GLY A 132 10.60 1.60 9.18
CA GLY A 132 11.19 2.50 10.16
C GLY A 132 12.57 2.98 9.75
N CYS A 133 12.87 4.20 10.14
CA CYS A 133 14.16 4.87 9.95
C CYS A 133 14.43 5.82 11.12
N TYR A 134 15.72 6.03 11.45
CA TYR A 134 16.16 6.95 12.52
C TYR A 134 15.52 6.68 13.89
N GLY A 135 15.18 5.43 14.19
CA GLY A 135 14.61 5.04 15.48
C GLY A 135 13.08 5.14 15.58
N THR A 136 12.41 5.68 14.56
CA THR A 136 10.95 5.77 14.49
C THR A 136 10.40 4.77 13.48
N TYR A 137 9.31 4.11 13.83
CA TYR A 137 8.61 3.11 13.00
C TYR A 137 7.19 3.58 12.69
N VAL A 138 6.60 3.01 11.64
CA VAL A 138 5.18 3.23 11.32
C VAL A 138 4.29 2.97 12.53
N ALA A 139 4.54 1.92 13.31
CA ALA A 139 3.76 1.58 14.51
C ALA A 139 3.72 2.73 15.55
N ASP A 140 4.75 3.55 15.65
CA ASP A 140 4.85 4.62 16.65
C ASP A 140 3.91 5.79 16.36
N VAL A 141 3.51 5.96 15.08
CA VAL A 141 2.67 7.07 14.60
C VAL A 141 1.34 6.59 13.99
N PHE A 142 1.12 5.27 13.94
CA PHE A 142 -0.05 4.67 13.30
C PHE A 142 -1.32 4.85 14.14
N VAL A 143 -2.38 5.35 13.51
CA VAL A 143 -3.72 5.49 14.12
C VAL A 143 -4.65 4.39 13.61
N SER A 144 -4.79 4.28 12.30
CA SER A 144 -5.68 3.30 11.66
C SER A 144 -5.33 3.12 10.19
N ALA A 145 -5.84 2.06 9.58
CA ALA A 145 -5.81 1.89 8.12
C ALA A 145 -7.14 1.37 7.60
N LYS A 146 -7.48 1.72 6.35
CA LYS A 146 -8.55 1.06 5.61
C LYS A 146 -7.98 -0.01 4.71
N ALA A 147 -8.64 -1.16 4.68
CA ALA A 147 -8.30 -2.27 3.80
C ALA A 147 -9.54 -2.82 3.09
N VAL A 148 -9.34 -3.39 1.92
CA VAL A 148 -10.34 -4.22 1.24
C VAL A 148 -9.97 -5.68 1.48
N THR A 149 -10.90 -6.45 2.07
CA THR A 149 -10.70 -7.88 2.37
C THR A 149 -10.76 -8.70 1.09
N ARG A 150 -10.35 -9.98 1.18
CA ARG A 150 -10.45 -10.92 0.06
C ARG A 150 -11.89 -11.10 -0.43
N GLN A 151 -12.90 -10.88 0.43
CA GLN A 151 -14.33 -10.93 0.10
C GLN A 151 -14.89 -9.58 -0.39
N GLY A 152 -14.03 -8.58 -0.63
CA GLY A 152 -14.43 -7.26 -1.10
C GLY A 152 -15.16 -6.41 -0.06
N LYS A 153 -14.95 -6.66 1.24
CA LYS A 153 -15.47 -5.79 2.31
C LYS A 153 -14.43 -4.73 2.63
N ILE A 154 -14.88 -3.50 2.82
CA ILE A 154 -14.03 -2.41 3.30
C ILE A 154 -14.06 -2.45 4.83
N VAL A 155 -12.89 -2.50 5.45
CA VAL A 155 -12.73 -2.57 6.90
C VAL A 155 -11.73 -1.53 7.38
N THR A 156 -11.88 -1.09 8.63
CA THR A 156 -10.88 -0.26 9.32
C THR A 156 -10.10 -1.15 10.28
N LEU A 157 -8.77 -1.04 10.24
CA LEU A 157 -7.82 -1.79 11.06
C LEU A 157 -7.16 -0.86 12.07
N THR A 158 -6.99 -1.35 13.28
CA THR A 158 -6.25 -0.72 14.37
C THR A 158 -4.83 -1.28 14.48
N ALA A 159 -4.00 -0.71 15.34
CA ALA A 159 -2.68 -1.27 15.64
C ALA A 159 -2.76 -2.68 16.26
N GLU A 160 -3.82 -2.93 17.05
CA GLU A 160 -4.07 -4.25 17.66
C GLU A 160 -4.40 -5.32 16.60
N ASP A 161 -5.11 -4.94 15.53
CA ASP A 161 -5.40 -5.84 14.41
C ASP A 161 -4.15 -6.18 13.62
N LEU A 162 -3.25 -5.21 13.44
CA LEU A 162 -2.04 -5.36 12.64
C LEU A 162 -0.86 -5.96 13.41
N LYS A 163 -0.88 -5.93 14.75
CA LYS A 163 0.14 -6.53 15.64
C LYS A 163 1.56 -6.30 15.12
N PHE A 164 1.91 -5.05 14.97
CA PHE A 164 3.20 -4.65 14.42
C PHE A 164 4.38 -5.30 15.14
N GLY A 165 5.29 -5.87 14.37
CA GLY A 165 6.56 -6.39 14.82
C GLY A 165 7.73 -5.81 14.02
N TYR A 166 8.94 -6.31 14.26
CA TYR A 166 10.10 -5.88 13.51
C TYR A 166 9.97 -6.27 12.03
N ARG A 167 9.85 -5.27 11.15
CA ARG A 167 9.69 -5.42 9.70
C ARG A 167 8.50 -6.29 9.27
N GLN A 168 7.41 -6.26 10.04
CA GLN A 168 6.20 -7.02 9.73
C GLN A 168 4.93 -6.43 10.35
N SER A 169 3.79 -6.79 9.79
CA SER A 169 2.46 -6.66 10.36
C SER A 169 1.64 -7.92 10.06
N GLU A 170 0.61 -8.20 10.86
CA GLU A 170 -0.29 -9.35 10.65
C GLU A 170 -1.47 -9.00 9.73
N LEU A 171 -1.22 -8.28 8.64
CA LEU A 171 -2.26 -8.07 7.62
C LEU A 171 -2.62 -9.42 6.98
N PRO A 172 -3.91 -9.82 6.95
CA PRO A 172 -4.30 -11.08 6.35
C PRO A 172 -3.93 -11.17 4.86
N VAL A 173 -3.53 -12.37 4.42
CA VAL A 173 -3.13 -12.62 3.03
C VAL A 173 -4.26 -12.27 2.07
N GLY A 174 -3.91 -11.59 0.98
CA GLY A 174 -4.86 -11.17 -0.05
C GLY A 174 -5.71 -9.95 0.30
N TRP A 175 -5.55 -9.37 1.50
CA TRP A 175 -6.13 -8.07 1.82
C TRP A 175 -5.30 -6.94 1.21
N VAL A 176 -5.97 -5.85 0.82
CA VAL A 176 -5.32 -4.71 0.17
C VAL A 176 -5.53 -3.46 1.01
N LEU A 177 -4.46 -2.93 1.59
CA LEU A 177 -4.48 -1.61 2.23
C LEU A 177 -4.76 -0.55 1.17
N VAL A 178 -5.67 0.39 1.46
CA VAL A 178 -6.05 1.46 0.53
C VAL A 178 -5.80 2.85 1.09
N GLU A 179 -5.73 3.01 2.41
CA GLU A 179 -5.50 4.27 3.12
C GLU A 179 -4.90 3.98 4.49
N ALA A 180 -4.07 4.88 5.01
CA ALA A 180 -3.64 4.87 6.40
C ALA A 180 -3.72 6.28 7.01
N THR A 181 -3.97 6.32 8.32
CA THR A 181 -3.96 7.54 9.13
C THR A 181 -2.80 7.46 10.11
N PHE A 182 -1.99 8.50 10.13
CA PHE A 182 -0.88 8.68 11.06
C PHE A 182 -1.13 9.89 11.95
N GLU A 183 -0.53 9.91 13.13
CA GLU A 183 -0.51 11.06 14.03
C GLU A 183 0.94 11.38 14.40
N GLY A 184 1.39 12.58 14.04
CA GLY A 184 2.75 13.04 14.31
C GLY A 184 2.80 14.10 15.39
N ALA A 185 3.97 14.28 16.01
CA ALA A 185 4.21 15.37 16.93
C ALA A 185 4.16 16.72 16.18
N SER A 186 3.80 17.79 16.91
CA SER A 186 3.89 19.15 16.35
C SER A 186 5.34 19.62 16.27
N GLY A 187 5.71 20.21 15.15
CA GLY A 187 7.04 20.80 14.90
C GLY A 187 6.93 22.11 14.12
N GLN A 188 8.05 22.85 14.04
CA GLN A 188 8.11 24.00 13.15
C GLN A 188 8.38 23.51 11.73
N PRO A 189 7.63 23.98 10.72
CA PRO A 189 7.81 23.52 9.33
C PRO A 189 9.24 23.67 8.81
N ASP A 190 9.96 24.73 9.23
CA ASP A 190 11.33 25.02 8.81
C ASP A 190 12.37 24.06 9.44
N ASP A 191 12.00 23.35 10.52
CA ASP A 191 12.87 22.41 11.24
C ASP A 191 12.59 20.95 10.82
N LEU A 192 11.52 20.68 10.06
CA LEU A 192 11.07 19.37 9.60
C LEU A 192 11.39 19.19 8.10
#